data_3dc4e7c7630fcc1b2c36c76da64ea12f
#
_entry.id   3dc4e7c7630fcc1b2c36c76da64ea12f
#
_cell.length_a   1.000
_cell.length_b   1.000
_cell.length_c   1.000
_cell.angle_alpha   90.00
_cell.angle_beta   90.00
_cell.angle_gamma   90.00
#
_symmetry.space_group_name_H-M   'P 1'
#
loop_
_entity.id
_entity.type
_entity.pdbx_description
1 polymer ?
#
loop_
_entity_poly.entity_id
_entity_poly.type
_entity_poly.pdbx_seq_one_letter_code
_entity_poly.pdbx_strand_id
1 'polypeptide(L)'
;MKTLVFTAAAAACLLPAAAFAQDDAGSTKRLEPYVGVMAGVHNYDSETSKEGIPPVGYKGRMVEGVAGVNYNVAGPVVVGVEGTASKGVSGDIDWEYGAAGRVGVKAGKDSLIFTKVGYQWTNFDALGKDSRDYHGMTYGAGVELSPADMGGSAQSSSVRLRVQADTTGNFHSIRPMAGVVAKF
;
A
#
# COMPACT_ATOMS: atom_id res chain seq x y z
N MET A 1 18.66 -21.70 -7.17
CA MET A 1 19.16 -20.34 -7.39
C MET A 1 18.00 -19.34 -7.47
N LYS A 2 17.07 -19.32 -6.46
CA LYS A 2 15.88 -18.42 -6.45
C LYS A 2 15.87 -17.44 -5.25
N THR A 3 16.91 -17.42 -4.44
CA THR A 3 16.94 -16.66 -3.16
C THR A 3 17.60 -15.28 -3.24
N LEU A 4 18.17 -14.90 -4.37
CA LEU A 4 18.98 -13.65 -4.48
C LEU A 4 18.22 -12.42 -4.99
N VAL A 5 16.99 -12.57 -5.48
CA VAL A 5 16.24 -11.46 -6.08
C VAL A 5 15.47 -10.64 -5.02
N PHE A 6 15.16 -11.24 -3.87
CA PHE A 6 14.38 -10.57 -2.81
C PHE A 6 15.15 -9.45 -2.08
N THR A 7 16.48 -9.55 -2.01
CA THR A 7 17.29 -8.58 -1.27
C THR A 7 17.51 -7.26 -2.04
N ALA A 8 17.45 -7.31 -3.36
CA ALA A 8 17.69 -6.14 -4.20
C ALA A 8 16.48 -5.19 -4.29
N ALA A 9 15.26 -5.73 -4.26
CA ALA A 9 14.04 -4.91 -4.36
C ALA A 9 13.77 -4.12 -3.08
N ALA A 10 14.05 -4.69 -1.91
CA ALA A 10 13.91 -3.99 -0.63
C ALA A 10 14.93 -2.85 -0.45
N ALA A 11 16.14 -3.01 -0.98
CA ALA A 11 17.19 -1.99 -0.90
C ALA A 11 16.92 -0.79 -1.82
N ALA A 12 16.28 -0.99 -2.97
CA ALA A 12 15.97 0.09 -3.91
C ALA A 12 14.86 1.04 -3.40
N CYS A 13 13.97 0.58 -2.52
CA CYS A 13 12.93 1.42 -1.92
C CYS A 13 13.45 2.31 -0.78
N LEU A 14 14.63 2.04 -0.22
CA LEU A 14 15.20 2.81 0.90
C LEU A 14 16.03 4.01 0.43
N LEU A 15 16.53 4.01 -0.79
CA LEU A 15 17.45 5.06 -1.29
C LEU A 15 16.79 6.44 -1.52
N PRO A 16 15.54 6.59 -1.98
CA PRO A 16 14.95 7.92 -2.11
C PRO A 16 14.52 8.55 -0.78
N ALA A 17 14.24 7.75 0.25
CA ALA A 17 13.79 8.26 1.53
C ALA A 17 14.87 9.07 2.27
N ALA A 18 16.14 8.68 2.13
CA ALA A 18 17.26 9.37 2.73
C ALA A 18 17.55 10.75 2.10
N ALA A 19 17.23 10.94 0.82
CA ALA A 19 17.44 12.20 0.12
C ALA A 19 16.47 13.32 0.51
N PHE A 20 15.28 12.96 1.01
CA PHE A 20 14.24 13.91 1.46
C PHE A 20 14.32 14.25 2.96
N ALA A 21 15.18 13.56 3.72
CA ALA A 21 15.31 13.76 5.18
C ALA A 21 16.25 14.91 5.56
N GLN A 22 16.84 15.63 4.60
CA GLN A 22 17.93 16.57 4.86
C GLN A 22 17.55 18.06 4.90
N ASP A 23 16.28 18.44 5.00
CA ASP A 23 15.95 19.86 5.07
C ASP A 23 15.15 20.24 6.33
N ASP A 24 15.76 21.18 7.05
CA ASP A 24 15.23 22.11 8.06
C ASP A 24 14.72 21.61 9.41
N ALA A 25 15.59 21.80 10.39
CA ALA A 25 15.29 21.82 11.81
C ALA A 25 14.47 23.07 12.24
N GLY A 26 13.35 23.35 11.59
CA GLY A 26 12.52 24.53 11.94
C GLY A 26 11.19 24.63 11.21
N SER A 27 10.97 23.85 10.18
CA SER A 27 9.73 23.83 9.40
C SER A 27 8.83 22.70 9.92
N THR A 28 7.57 23.01 10.17
CA THR A 28 6.52 21.97 10.29
C THR A 28 6.63 21.13 9.03
N LYS A 29 7.15 19.88 9.14
CA LYS A 29 7.42 19.01 7.98
C LYS A 29 6.13 18.86 7.17
N ARG A 30 6.01 19.58 6.08
CA ARG A 30 4.83 19.50 5.20
C ARG A 30 4.85 18.21 4.39
N LEU A 31 6.04 17.72 4.06
CA LEU A 31 6.26 16.45 3.37
C LEU A 31 6.63 15.36 4.38
N GLU A 32 5.93 14.25 4.35
CA GLU A 32 6.16 13.07 5.19
C GLU A 32 6.35 11.85 4.28
N PRO A 33 7.58 11.54 3.84
CA PRO A 33 7.86 10.30 3.12
C PRO A 33 7.66 9.09 4.04
N TYR A 34 7.25 7.98 3.46
CA TYR A 34 7.07 6.74 4.19
C TYR A 34 7.34 5.51 3.33
N VAL A 35 7.71 4.42 3.99
CA VAL A 35 7.79 3.08 3.41
C VAL A 35 7.14 2.10 4.37
N GLY A 36 6.66 0.97 3.85
CA GLY A 36 6.03 -0.04 4.68
C GLY A 36 6.03 -1.42 4.06
N VAL A 37 5.70 -2.39 4.89
CA VAL A 37 5.46 -3.77 4.48
C VAL A 37 4.13 -4.22 5.06
N MET A 38 3.32 -4.81 4.21
CA MET A 38 1.99 -5.28 4.55
C MET A 38 1.81 -6.74 4.12
N ALA A 39 0.88 -7.43 4.75
CA ALA A 39 0.47 -8.76 4.36
C ALA A 39 -1.05 -8.85 4.38
N GLY A 40 -1.60 -9.70 3.52
CA GLY A 40 -3.03 -9.87 3.43
C GLY A 40 -3.46 -10.88 2.39
N VAL A 41 -4.72 -10.77 2.01
CA VAL A 41 -5.35 -11.64 1.02
C VAL A 41 -6.04 -10.79 -0.03
N HIS A 42 -6.03 -11.25 -1.27
CA HIS A 42 -6.84 -10.67 -2.33
C HIS A 42 -7.82 -11.72 -2.83
N ASN A 43 -9.10 -11.41 -2.81
CA ASN A 43 -10.16 -12.26 -3.30
C ASN A 43 -10.89 -11.54 -4.44
N TYR A 44 -10.92 -12.18 -5.61
CA TYR A 44 -11.72 -11.76 -6.77
C TYR A 44 -13.02 -12.57 -6.80
N ASP A 45 -14.12 -11.90 -7.09
CA ASP A 45 -15.41 -12.56 -7.31
C ASP A 45 -15.50 -13.10 -8.75
N SER A 46 -16.32 -14.12 -8.96
CA SER A 46 -16.57 -14.71 -10.29
C SER A 46 -17.23 -13.72 -11.29
N GLU A 47 -17.78 -12.61 -10.83
CA GLU A 47 -18.38 -11.57 -11.67
C GLU A 47 -17.37 -10.56 -12.25
N THR A 48 -16.09 -10.65 -11.92
CA THR A 48 -15.01 -9.79 -12.43
C THR A 48 -14.78 -9.90 -13.96
N SER A 49 -15.43 -10.83 -14.64
CA SER A 49 -15.31 -11.07 -16.09
C SER A 49 -15.60 -9.84 -16.98
N LYS A 50 -16.34 -8.86 -16.46
CA LYS A 50 -16.64 -7.60 -17.18
C LYS A 50 -15.42 -6.69 -17.38
N GLU A 51 -14.34 -6.95 -16.65
CA GLU A 51 -13.10 -6.15 -16.69
C GLU A 51 -11.94 -6.88 -17.37
N GLY A 52 -12.25 -7.97 -18.11
CA GLY A 52 -11.24 -8.75 -18.80
C GLY A 52 -10.50 -9.76 -17.91
N ILE A 53 -10.84 -9.83 -16.64
CA ILE A 53 -10.38 -10.90 -15.74
C ILE A 53 -11.27 -12.12 -15.97
N PRO A 54 -10.71 -13.34 -16.09
CA PRO A 54 -11.52 -14.55 -16.27
C PRO A 54 -12.54 -14.72 -15.15
N PRO A 55 -13.76 -15.26 -15.42
CA PRO A 55 -14.84 -15.41 -14.45
C PRO A 55 -14.59 -16.58 -13.49
N VAL A 56 -13.41 -16.59 -12.87
CA VAL A 56 -12.98 -17.59 -11.89
C VAL A 56 -12.62 -16.84 -10.63
N GLY A 57 -13.15 -17.26 -9.49
CA GLY A 57 -12.84 -16.65 -8.19
C GLY A 57 -11.40 -16.90 -7.80
N TYR A 58 -10.48 -16.04 -8.25
CA TYR A 58 -9.06 -16.11 -7.89
C TYR A 58 -8.84 -15.60 -6.47
N LYS A 59 -7.98 -16.29 -5.74
CA LYS A 59 -7.60 -15.95 -4.37
C LYS A 59 -6.09 -16.04 -4.22
N GLY A 60 -5.50 -15.08 -3.48
CA GLY A 60 -4.07 -15.11 -3.20
C GLY A 60 -3.77 -14.54 -1.82
N ARG A 61 -2.80 -15.15 -1.14
CA ARG A 61 -2.12 -14.52 0.01
C ARG A 61 -0.91 -13.79 -0.53
N MET A 62 -0.66 -12.58 -0.04
CA MET A 62 0.39 -11.74 -0.58
C MET A 62 1.10 -10.95 0.48
N VAL A 63 2.33 -10.56 0.13
CA VAL A 63 3.12 -9.57 0.85
C VAL A 63 3.32 -8.38 -0.07
N GLU A 64 3.11 -7.19 0.45
CA GLU A 64 3.16 -5.92 -0.27
C GLU A 64 4.22 -5.01 0.32
N GLY A 65 5.07 -4.45 -0.52
CA GLY A 65 5.86 -3.27 -0.23
C GLY A 65 5.10 -2.02 -0.63
N VAL A 66 5.09 -1.02 0.22
CA VAL A 66 4.47 0.27 -0.05
C VAL A 66 5.48 1.39 0.17
N ALA A 67 5.48 2.39 -0.71
CA ALA A 67 6.27 3.60 -0.57
C ALA A 67 5.45 4.79 -1.06
N GLY A 68 5.57 5.93 -0.35
CA GLY A 68 4.80 7.10 -0.70
C GLY A 68 5.27 8.36 0.00
N VAL A 69 4.59 9.44 -0.32
CA VAL A 69 4.81 10.72 0.32
C VAL A 69 3.46 11.38 0.64
N ASN A 70 3.33 11.86 1.85
CA ASN A 70 2.20 12.67 2.30
C ASN A 70 2.58 14.15 2.31
N TYR A 71 1.62 14.99 2.03
CA TYR A 71 1.72 16.44 2.16
C TYR A 71 0.62 16.94 3.11
N ASN A 72 1.03 17.61 4.18
CA ASN A 72 0.12 18.25 5.12
C ASN A 72 -0.41 19.57 4.50
N VAL A 73 -1.67 19.59 4.08
CA VAL A 73 -2.28 20.74 3.37
C VAL A 73 -2.63 21.85 4.34
N ALA A 74 -3.58 21.58 5.23
CA ALA A 74 -4.04 22.54 6.24
C ALA A 74 -4.78 21.78 7.37
N GLY A 75 -4.56 22.21 8.61
CA GLY A 75 -5.17 21.56 9.77
C GLY A 75 -4.87 20.06 9.82
N PRO A 76 -5.88 19.20 9.95
CA PRO A 76 -5.68 17.77 10.00
C PRO A 76 -5.61 17.08 8.61
N VAL A 77 -5.78 17.84 7.51
CA VAL A 77 -5.91 17.27 6.16
C VAL A 77 -4.57 16.94 5.55
N VAL A 78 -4.47 15.72 5.04
CA VAL A 78 -3.28 15.17 4.38
C VAL A 78 -3.67 14.68 2.99
N VAL A 79 -2.87 15.02 1.99
CA VAL A 79 -2.94 14.42 0.65
C VAL A 79 -1.63 13.70 0.38
N GLY A 80 -1.63 12.71 -0.50
CA GLY A 80 -0.40 11.98 -0.79
C GLY A 80 -0.50 11.15 -2.06
N VAL A 81 0.67 10.61 -2.42
CA VAL A 81 0.79 9.62 -3.49
C VAL A 81 1.52 8.39 -2.96
N GLU A 82 1.18 7.24 -3.48
CA GLU A 82 1.65 5.94 -3.01
C GLU A 82 1.89 5.02 -4.20
N GLY A 83 3.01 4.31 -4.17
CA GLY A 83 3.28 3.17 -5.05
C GLY A 83 3.28 1.88 -4.24
N THR A 84 2.76 0.81 -4.83
CA THR A 84 2.70 -0.52 -4.22
C THR A 84 3.27 -1.58 -5.15
N ALA A 85 3.90 -2.58 -4.56
CA ALA A 85 4.33 -3.79 -5.26
C ALA A 85 4.10 -5.00 -4.34
N SER A 86 3.32 -5.95 -4.79
CA SER A 86 2.92 -7.14 -4.03
C SER A 86 3.39 -8.40 -4.73
N LYS A 87 3.79 -9.39 -3.95
CA LYS A 87 4.09 -10.75 -4.42
C LYS A 87 3.12 -11.73 -3.77
N GLY A 88 2.48 -12.55 -4.59
CA GLY A 88 1.74 -13.71 -4.12
C GLY A 88 2.67 -14.73 -3.48
N VAL A 89 2.32 -15.18 -2.27
CA VAL A 89 3.05 -16.23 -1.56
C VAL A 89 2.31 -17.56 -1.61
N SER A 90 1.01 -17.53 -1.91
CA SER A 90 0.19 -18.71 -2.22
C SER A 90 -1.10 -18.30 -2.91
N GLY A 91 -1.63 -19.15 -3.78
CA GLY A 91 -2.86 -18.91 -4.55
C GLY A 91 -2.55 -18.62 -6.01
N ASP A 92 -3.46 -17.95 -6.68
CA ASP A 92 -3.49 -17.79 -8.14
C ASP A 92 -2.85 -16.48 -8.62
N ILE A 93 -2.43 -15.60 -7.69
CA ILE A 93 -1.88 -14.27 -8.00
C ILE A 93 -0.36 -14.34 -7.88
N ASP A 94 0.36 -13.93 -8.93
CA ASP A 94 1.82 -13.87 -8.91
C ASP A 94 2.33 -12.50 -8.46
N TRP A 95 1.99 -11.44 -9.19
CA TRP A 95 2.41 -10.07 -8.90
C TRP A 95 1.25 -9.08 -9.04
N GLU A 96 1.26 -8.09 -8.16
CA GLU A 96 0.45 -6.88 -8.30
C GLU A 96 1.32 -5.66 -8.06
N TYR A 97 1.14 -4.63 -8.87
CA TYR A 97 1.80 -3.35 -8.68
C TYR A 97 0.88 -2.22 -9.09
N GLY A 98 1.05 -1.06 -8.47
CA GLY A 98 0.15 0.05 -8.74
C GLY A 98 0.62 1.37 -8.16
N ALA A 99 -0.14 2.41 -8.48
CA ALA A 99 0.03 3.73 -7.92
C ALA A 99 -1.33 4.33 -7.56
N ALA A 100 -1.37 5.09 -6.48
CA ALA A 100 -2.59 5.71 -5.98
C ALA A 100 -2.36 7.11 -5.44
N GLY A 101 -3.34 7.98 -5.63
CA GLY A 101 -3.51 9.18 -4.84
C GLY A 101 -4.28 8.86 -3.56
N ARG A 102 -3.95 9.52 -2.46
CA ARG A 102 -4.66 9.34 -1.19
C ARG A 102 -4.99 10.69 -0.55
N VAL A 103 -6.09 10.71 0.17
CA VAL A 103 -6.51 11.82 1.02
C VAL A 103 -6.87 11.27 2.39
N GLY A 104 -6.47 11.97 3.43
CA GLY A 104 -6.72 11.52 4.79
C GLY A 104 -6.87 12.67 5.77
N VAL A 105 -7.28 12.30 6.97
CA VAL A 105 -7.46 13.21 8.10
C VAL A 105 -6.68 12.65 9.29
N LYS A 106 -5.81 13.47 9.87
CA LYS A 106 -5.11 13.13 11.11
C LYS A 106 -6.12 13.01 12.25
N ALA A 107 -6.00 11.93 13.02
CA ALA A 107 -6.83 11.63 14.18
C ALA A 107 -5.91 11.38 15.39
N GLY A 108 -6.29 11.90 16.54
CA GLY A 108 -5.43 11.81 17.73
C GLY A 108 -4.14 12.62 17.57
N LYS A 109 -3.05 12.09 18.11
CA LYS A 109 -1.73 12.75 18.09
C LYS A 109 -1.01 12.59 16.75
N ASP A 110 -1.09 11.38 16.17
CA ASP A 110 -0.32 11.05 14.96
C ASP A 110 -0.93 9.92 14.11
N SER A 111 -2.14 9.48 14.41
CA SER A 111 -2.88 8.50 13.59
C SER A 111 -3.48 9.18 12.35
N LEU A 112 -3.78 8.38 11.33
CA LEU A 112 -4.33 8.87 10.06
C LEU A 112 -5.45 7.96 9.60
N ILE A 113 -6.59 8.51 9.26
CA ILE A 113 -7.66 7.83 8.53
C ILE A 113 -7.59 8.31 7.09
N PHE A 114 -7.59 7.41 6.12
CA PHE A 114 -7.41 7.78 4.72
C PHE A 114 -8.28 6.97 3.77
N THR A 115 -8.52 7.55 2.61
CA THR A 115 -9.03 6.89 1.42
C THR A 115 -8.03 7.04 0.30
N LYS A 116 -8.05 6.14 -0.67
CA LYS A 116 -7.19 6.19 -1.85
C LYS A 116 -7.91 5.75 -3.11
N VAL A 117 -7.46 6.30 -4.22
CA VAL A 117 -7.88 5.93 -5.56
C VAL A 117 -6.64 5.81 -6.43
N GLY A 118 -6.56 4.76 -7.22
CA GLY A 118 -5.38 4.49 -8.01
C GLY A 118 -5.64 3.58 -9.20
N TYR A 119 -4.55 3.09 -9.73
CA TYR A 119 -4.52 2.16 -10.84
C TYR A 119 -3.58 1.02 -10.53
N GLN A 120 -4.00 -0.21 -10.77
CA GLN A 120 -3.28 -1.41 -10.42
C GLN A 120 -3.17 -2.33 -11.65
N TRP A 121 -2.05 -3.03 -11.74
CA TRP A 121 -1.77 -4.12 -12.67
C TRP A 121 -1.61 -5.40 -11.88
N THR A 122 -2.24 -6.47 -12.34
CA THR A 122 -2.23 -7.78 -11.68
C THR A 122 -1.83 -8.85 -12.69
N ASN A 123 -0.85 -9.65 -12.35
CA ASN A 123 -0.44 -10.84 -13.09
C ASN A 123 -0.90 -12.11 -12.36
N PHE A 124 -1.53 -13.03 -13.08
CA PHE A 124 -2.04 -14.29 -12.54
C PHE A 124 -1.16 -15.46 -12.98
N ASP A 125 -0.59 -16.19 -12.03
CA ASP A 125 0.21 -17.40 -12.28
C ASP A 125 -0.64 -18.53 -12.92
N ALA A 126 -1.92 -18.60 -12.56
CA ALA A 126 -2.89 -19.56 -13.07
C ALA A 126 -3.09 -19.48 -14.60
N LEU A 127 -2.73 -18.37 -15.25
CA LEU A 127 -2.87 -18.16 -16.70
C LEU A 127 -1.57 -18.45 -17.48
N GLY A 128 -0.52 -18.90 -16.80
CA GLY A 128 0.77 -19.23 -17.38
C GLY A 128 1.76 -18.07 -17.42
N LYS A 129 3.04 -18.39 -17.64
CA LYS A 129 4.17 -17.46 -17.58
C LYS A 129 4.12 -16.28 -18.54
N ASP A 130 3.36 -16.38 -19.62
CA ASP A 130 3.23 -15.37 -20.67
C ASP A 130 1.83 -14.69 -20.65
N SER A 131 1.11 -14.78 -19.52
CA SER A 131 -0.17 -14.10 -19.36
C SER A 131 0.05 -12.59 -19.32
N ARG A 132 -0.82 -11.85 -20.04
CA ARG A 132 -0.81 -10.39 -20.00
C ARG A 132 -1.24 -9.89 -18.62
N ASP A 133 -0.73 -8.75 -18.22
CA ASP A 133 -1.18 -8.07 -17.02
C ASP A 133 -2.61 -7.54 -17.18
N TYR A 134 -3.47 -7.87 -16.26
CA TYR A 134 -4.79 -7.27 -16.14
C TYR A 134 -4.67 -5.97 -15.33
N HIS A 135 -5.44 -4.98 -15.68
CA HIS A 135 -5.31 -3.67 -15.04
C HIS A 135 -6.67 -3.02 -14.82
N GLY A 136 -6.76 -2.19 -13.82
CA GLY A 136 -8.00 -1.49 -13.49
C GLY A 136 -7.82 -0.42 -12.41
N MET A 137 -8.89 0.36 -12.24
CA MET A 137 -8.97 1.30 -11.13
C MET A 137 -9.04 0.56 -9.81
N THR A 138 -8.39 1.10 -8.79
CA THR A 138 -8.46 0.59 -7.42
C THR A 138 -8.93 1.69 -6.48
N TYR A 139 -9.74 1.30 -5.51
CA TYR A 139 -10.27 2.16 -4.46
C TYR A 139 -9.97 1.53 -3.11
N GLY A 140 -9.63 2.33 -2.13
CA GLY A 140 -9.32 1.80 -0.82
C GLY A 140 -9.57 2.78 0.30
N ALA A 141 -9.69 2.24 1.49
CA ALA A 141 -9.72 2.99 2.73
C ALA A 141 -8.90 2.28 3.80
N GLY A 142 -8.35 3.04 4.72
CA GLY A 142 -7.53 2.47 5.79
C GLY A 142 -7.28 3.42 6.93
N VAL A 143 -6.62 2.87 7.94
CA VAL A 143 -6.16 3.61 9.11
C VAL A 143 -4.69 3.31 9.36
N GLU A 144 -3.95 4.33 9.76
CA GLU A 144 -2.60 4.22 10.31
C GLU A 144 -2.65 4.61 11.79
N LEU A 145 -2.36 3.68 12.66
CA LEU A 145 -2.42 3.87 14.11
C LEU A 145 -1.02 4.13 14.66
N SER A 146 -0.87 5.25 15.32
CA SER A 146 0.36 5.59 16.04
C SER A 146 0.40 4.90 17.39
N PRO A 147 1.54 4.34 17.83
CA PRO A 147 1.70 3.84 19.19
C PRO A 147 1.39 4.90 20.27
N ALA A 148 1.62 6.18 19.98
CA ALA A 148 1.30 7.29 20.88
C ALA A 148 -0.21 7.43 21.15
N ASP A 149 -1.06 7.02 20.20
CA ASP A 149 -2.52 7.04 20.34
C ASP A 149 -3.07 5.75 20.95
N MET A 150 -2.25 4.66 20.95
CA MET A 150 -2.60 3.37 21.54
C MET A 150 -2.15 3.21 23.01
N GLY A 151 -1.75 4.31 23.67
CA GLY A 151 -1.31 4.28 25.06
C GLY A 151 0.17 3.91 25.26
N GLY A 152 0.94 3.86 24.18
CA GLY A 152 2.40 3.68 24.26
C GLY A 152 3.10 4.94 24.76
N SER A 153 4.17 4.76 25.54
CA SER A 153 5.02 5.85 26.06
C SER A 153 5.90 6.53 25.01
N ALA A 154 5.83 6.11 23.76
CA ALA A 154 6.57 6.72 22.67
C ALA A 154 5.95 8.07 22.27
N GLN A 155 6.61 9.13 22.60
CA GLN A 155 6.16 10.52 22.38
C GLN A 155 6.07 10.89 20.89
N SER A 156 6.76 10.19 20.02
CA SER A 156 6.67 10.25 18.56
C SER A 156 7.27 8.97 18.01
N SER A 157 6.46 8.11 17.45
CA SER A 157 6.96 6.91 16.77
C SER A 157 6.94 7.12 15.26
N SER A 158 8.10 6.96 14.64
CA SER A 158 8.18 6.91 13.17
C SER A 158 7.43 5.71 12.58
N VAL A 159 7.11 4.69 13.39
CA VAL A 159 6.44 3.46 12.95
C VAL A 159 4.97 3.49 13.33
N ARG A 160 4.10 3.17 12.37
CA ARG A 160 2.65 3.05 12.54
C ARG A 160 2.17 1.66 12.12
N LEU A 161 1.14 1.17 12.80
CA LEU A 161 0.36 0.03 12.33
C LEU A 161 -0.62 0.52 11.27
N ARG A 162 -0.62 -0.10 10.09
CA ARG A 162 -1.56 0.21 9.01
C ARG A 162 -2.49 -0.96 8.77
N VAL A 163 -3.79 -0.68 8.69
CA VAL A 163 -4.83 -1.61 8.25
C VAL A 163 -5.62 -0.94 7.15
N GLN A 164 -5.81 -1.64 6.05
CA GLN A 164 -6.56 -1.13 4.89
C GLN A 164 -7.35 -2.22 4.21
N ALA A 165 -8.37 -1.82 3.47
CA ALA A 165 -9.10 -2.66 2.55
C ALA A 165 -9.20 -1.94 1.20
N ASP A 166 -8.81 -2.64 0.15
CA ASP A 166 -8.86 -2.17 -1.23
C ASP A 166 -9.84 -3.02 -2.04
N THR A 167 -10.37 -2.44 -3.11
CA THR A 167 -11.18 -3.12 -4.11
C THR A 167 -10.76 -2.66 -5.50
N THR A 168 -10.89 -3.53 -6.48
CA THR A 168 -10.55 -3.24 -7.89
C THR A 168 -11.81 -3.21 -8.74
N GLY A 169 -11.82 -2.32 -9.73
CA GLY A 169 -12.90 -2.25 -10.72
C GLY A 169 -14.26 -1.92 -10.14
N ASN A 170 -15.27 -2.68 -10.49
CA ASN A 170 -16.66 -2.44 -10.08
C ASN A 170 -17.00 -3.04 -8.69
N PHE A 171 -16.05 -3.05 -7.75
CA PHE A 171 -16.21 -3.60 -6.40
C PHE A 171 -16.38 -5.13 -6.33
N HIS A 172 -15.91 -5.85 -7.35
CA HIS A 172 -15.95 -7.32 -7.41
C HIS A 172 -14.68 -7.99 -6.85
N SER A 173 -13.89 -7.26 -6.08
CA SER A 173 -12.76 -7.80 -5.34
C SER A 173 -12.67 -7.18 -3.95
N ILE A 174 -12.03 -7.87 -3.03
CA ILE A 174 -11.69 -7.32 -1.73
C ILE A 174 -10.28 -7.74 -1.34
N ARG A 175 -9.47 -6.76 -0.93
CA ARG A 175 -8.07 -6.95 -0.54
C ARG A 175 -7.81 -6.32 0.84
N PRO A 176 -8.17 -7.02 1.93
CA PRO A 176 -7.78 -6.60 3.28
C PRO A 176 -6.27 -6.85 3.49
N MET A 177 -5.58 -5.83 3.98
CA MET A 177 -4.15 -5.82 4.25
C MET A 177 -3.87 -5.22 5.62
N ALA A 178 -2.86 -5.75 6.30
CA ALA A 178 -2.35 -5.18 7.54
C ALA A 178 -0.82 -5.23 7.56
N GLY A 179 -0.18 -4.26 8.21
CA GLY A 179 1.27 -4.21 8.27
C GLY A 179 1.79 -2.99 9.03
N VAL A 180 3.04 -2.67 8.79
CA VAL A 180 3.73 -1.57 9.44
C VAL A 180 4.28 -0.60 8.40
N VAL A 181 4.22 0.68 8.74
CA VAL A 181 4.71 1.78 7.91
C VAL A 181 5.63 2.66 8.75
N ALA A 182 6.82 2.96 8.23
CA ALA A 182 7.77 3.89 8.82
C ALA A 182 7.74 5.22 8.08
N LYS A 183 7.64 6.33 8.81
CA LYS A 183 7.71 7.72 8.31
C LYS A 183 9.07 8.33 8.60
N PHE A 184 9.43 9.32 7.79
CA PHE A 184 10.70 10.03 7.89
C PHE A 184 10.51 11.54 7.97
#